data_290e4500d50263a821cace6ec37b7273
#
_entry.id   290e4500d50263a821cace6ec37b7273
#
_cell.length_a   1.000
_cell.length_b   1.000
_cell.length_c   1.000
_cell.angle_alpha   90.00
_cell.angle_beta   90.00
_cell.angle_gamma   90.00
#
_symmetry.space_group_name_H-M   'P 1'
#
loop_
_entity.id
_entity.type
_entity.pdbx_description
1 polymer ?
#
loop_
_entity_poly.entity_id
_entity_poly.type
_entity_poly.pdbx_seq_one_letter_code
_entity_poly.pdbx_strand_id
1 'polypeptide(L)' 'MLANPEALIQRAGTGTPVNKVPRGEAGFKERIDFGDDIGTYVTPDGVSSPTSIGILHYRADGSVHIVPGRPQ' A
#
# COMPACT_ATOMS: atom_id res chain seq x y z
N MET A 1 1.14 -11.14 3.64
CA MET A 1 1.00 -10.64 2.24
C MET A 1 0.89 -11.82 1.31
N LEU A 2 -0.16 -11.90 0.52
CA LEU A 2 -0.40 -13.02 -0.39
C LEU A 2 0.34 -12.86 -1.72
N ALA A 3 0.55 -11.62 -2.16
CA ALA A 3 1.22 -11.32 -3.42
C ALA A 3 2.68 -10.95 -3.18
N ASN A 4 3.51 -11.09 -4.23
CA ASN A 4 4.91 -10.69 -4.16
C ASN A 4 5.01 -9.17 -4.05
N PRO A 5 5.56 -8.61 -2.95
CA PRO A 5 5.65 -7.16 -2.80
C PRO A 5 6.43 -6.46 -3.92
N GLU A 6 7.46 -7.11 -4.47
CA GLU A 6 8.23 -6.51 -5.57
C GLU A 6 7.39 -6.29 -6.82
N ALA A 7 6.49 -7.24 -7.13
CA ALA A 7 5.58 -7.10 -8.25
C ALA A 7 4.57 -5.97 -8.00
N LEU A 8 4.10 -5.82 -6.76
CA LEU A 8 3.16 -4.76 -6.41
C LEU A 8 3.81 -3.39 -6.47
N ILE A 9 5.06 -3.28 -6.04
CA ILE A 9 5.79 -2.02 -6.01
C ILE A 9 6.04 -1.49 -7.43
N GLN A 10 6.05 -2.35 -8.45
CA GLN A 10 6.17 -1.90 -9.83
C GLN A 10 5.03 -0.98 -10.25
N ARG A 11 3.92 -0.97 -9.53
CA ARG A 11 2.80 -0.05 -9.77
C ARG A 11 2.92 1.25 -8.98
N ALA A 12 4.04 1.48 -8.31
CA ALA A 12 4.27 2.72 -7.57
C ALA A 12 4.14 3.93 -8.50
N GLY A 13 3.50 4.98 -7.99
CA GLY A 13 3.22 6.18 -8.77
C GLY A 13 1.86 6.18 -9.47
N THR A 14 1.14 5.04 -9.48
CA THR A 14 -0.16 4.94 -10.16
C THR A 14 -1.35 5.10 -9.21
N GLY A 15 -1.09 5.19 -7.90
CA GLY A 15 -2.14 5.23 -6.88
C GLY A 15 -2.59 6.63 -6.54
N THR A 16 -3.48 6.68 -5.54
CA THR A 16 -4.04 7.94 -5.03
C THR A 16 -3.27 8.36 -3.79
N PRO A 17 -2.78 9.61 -3.70
CA PRO A 17 -2.12 10.08 -2.49
C PRO A 17 -3.06 10.01 -1.28
N VAL A 18 -2.54 9.53 -0.15
CA VAL A 18 -3.31 9.44 1.10
C VAL A 18 -2.83 10.43 2.14
N ASN A 19 -1.79 11.23 1.84
CA ASN A 19 -1.34 12.31 2.71
C ASN A 19 -0.90 13.50 1.85
N LYS A 20 -0.49 14.57 2.53
CA LYS A 20 -0.17 15.84 1.85
C LYS A 20 1.30 15.97 1.45
N VAL A 21 2.08 14.94 1.65
CA VAL A 21 3.49 14.95 1.24
C VAL A 21 3.57 14.92 -0.28
N PRO A 22 4.44 15.72 -0.91
CA PRO A 22 4.61 15.68 -2.36
C PRO A 22 5.02 14.30 -2.85
N ARG A 23 4.52 13.92 -4.03
CA ARG A 23 4.80 12.63 -4.63
C ARG A 23 6.31 12.46 -4.84
N GLY A 24 6.83 11.31 -4.42
CA GLY A 24 8.25 10.98 -4.55
C GLY A 24 9.12 11.42 -3.39
N GLU A 25 8.59 12.16 -2.42
CA GLU A 25 9.35 12.56 -1.25
C GLU A 25 9.19 11.55 -0.10
N ALA A 26 10.16 11.57 0.82
CA ALA A 26 10.12 10.73 2.01
C ALA A 26 8.84 10.98 2.81
N GLY A 27 8.19 9.91 3.24
CA GLY A 27 6.93 10.00 3.96
C GLY A 27 5.69 10.03 3.07
N PHE A 28 5.85 10.14 1.75
CA PHE A 28 4.71 10.05 0.84
C PHE A 28 4.08 8.67 0.92
N LYS A 29 2.75 8.63 0.88
CA LYS A 29 1.98 7.38 0.88
C LYS A 29 0.96 7.42 -0.24
N GLU A 30 0.82 6.28 -0.94
CA GLU A 30 -0.20 6.16 -1.97
C GLU A 30 -0.99 4.87 -1.78
N ARG A 31 -2.25 4.92 -2.19
CA ARG A 31 -3.19 3.82 -2.09
C ARG A 31 -3.47 3.29 -3.48
N ILE A 32 -3.28 1.99 -3.68
CA ILE A 32 -3.51 1.34 -4.97
C ILE A 32 -4.46 0.18 -4.77
N ASP A 33 -5.50 0.12 -5.63
CA ASP A 33 -6.35 -1.06 -5.73
C ASP A 33 -5.77 -1.95 -6.84
N PHE A 34 -5.29 -3.12 -6.46
CA PHE A 34 -4.65 -4.05 -7.39
C PHE A 34 -5.65 -4.95 -8.11
N GLY A 35 -6.92 -4.90 -7.74
CA GLY A 35 -7.98 -5.68 -8.38
C GLY A 35 -8.17 -7.07 -7.82
N ASP A 36 -7.11 -7.71 -7.34
CA ASP A 36 -7.14 -9.03 -6.71
C ASP A 36 -6.63 -8.93 -5.27
N ASP A 37 -7.02 -9.88 -4.42
CA ASP A 37 -6.58 -9.91 -3.03
C ASP A 37 -5.06 -10.05 -2.97
N ILE A 38 -4.41 -9.11 -2.27
CA ILE A 38 -2.96 -9.08 -2.11
C ILE A 38 -2.51 -9.44 -0.70
N GLY A 39 -3.42 -9.49 0.25
CA GLY A 39 -3.08 -9.79 1.63
C GLY A 39 -4.30 -9.71 2.52
N THR A 40 -4.06 -9.66 3.81
CA THR A 40 -5.10 -9.58 4.84
C THR A 40 -4.92 -8.27 5.61
N TYR A 41 -6.01 -7.50 5.68
CA TYR A 41 -6.07 -6.30 6.51
C TYR A 41 -6.63 -6.66 7.87
N VAL A 42 -5.95 -6.26 8.93
CA VAL A 42 -6.37 -6.54 10.32
C VAL A 42 -6.65 -5.21 11.01
N THR A 43 -7.86 -5.08 11.55
CA THR A 43 -8.25 -3.89 12.30
C THR A 43 -7.71 -3.93 13.73
N PRO A 44 -7.66 -2.78 14.45
CA PRO A 44 -7.19 -2.77 15.85
C PRO A 44 -8.02 -3.65 16.79
N ASP A 45 -9.29 -3.92 16.47
CA ASP A 45 -10.14 -4.81 17.27
C ASP A 45 -10.00 -6.28 16.89
N GLY A 46 -9.07 -6.63 16.00
CA GLY A 46 -8.74 -8.02 15.68
C GLY A 46 -9.53 -8.63 14.53
N VAL A 47 -10.37 -7.85 13.85
CA VAL A 47 -11.11 -8.37 12.69
C VAL A 47 -10.18 -8.38 11.47
N SER A 48 -10.08 -9.53 10.80
CA SER A 48 -9.27 -9.65 9.59
C SER A 48 -10.16 -9.81 8.37
N SER A 49 -9.72 -9.21 7.24
CA SER A 49 -10.46 -9.25 5.98
C SER A 49 -9.47 -9.33 4.83
N PRO A 50 -9.77 -10.09 3.77
CA PRO A 50 -8.94 -10.02 2.57
C PRO A 50 -9.03 -8.63 1.93
N THR A 51 -7.95 -8.16 1.34
CA THR A 51 -7.92 -6.84 0.72
C THR A 51 -7.16 -6.88 -0.60
N SER A 52 -7.67 -6.13 -1.58
CA SER A 52 -6.97 -5.84 -2.82
C SER A 52 -6.24 -4.51 -2.78
N ILE A 53 -6.30 -3.80 -1.65
CA ILE A 53 -5.71 -2.47 -1.50
C ILE A 53 -4.34 -2.58 -0.87
N GLY A 54 -3.35 -1.90 -1.47
CA GLY A 54 -2.03 -1.74 -0.88
C GLY A 54 -1.73 -0.28 -0.63
N ILE A 55 -1.07 0.01 0.49
CA ILE A 55 -0.57 1.34 0.80
C ILE A 55 0.94 1.31 0.65
N LEU A 56 1.47 2.12 -0.26
CA LEU A 56 2.89 2.22 -0.50
C LEU A 56 3.46 3.36 0.32
N HIS A 57 4.47 3.05 1.14
CA HIS A 57 5.15 4.01 2.00
C HIS A 57 6.54 4.29 1.41
N TYR A 58 6.80 5.55 1.06
CA TYR A 58 8.08 5.97 0.51
C TYR A 58 9.00 6.44 1.63
N ARG A 59 10.22 5.93 1.65
CA ARG A 59 11.20 6.20 2.70
C ARG A 59 12.30 7.13 2.21
N ALA A 60 13.01 7.74 3.17
CA ALA A 60 14.07 8.69 2.87
C ALA A 60 15.25 8.07 2.11
N ASP A 61 15.47 6.77 2.25
CA ASP A 61 16.55 6.05 1.56
C ASP A 61 16.20 5.66 0.12
N GLY A 62 15.01 6.04 -0.35
CA GLY A 62 14.54 5.70 -1.69
C GLY A 62 13.80 4.38 -1.77
N SER A 63 13.71 3.63 -0.70
CA SER A 63 12.96 2.37 -0.69
C SER A 63 11.45 2.63 -0.59
N VAL A 64 10.68 1.65 -1.06
CA VAL A 64 9.22 1.66 -0.97
C VAL A 64 8.77 0.42 -0.22
N HIS A 65 7.94 0.61 0.80
CA HIS A 65 7.39 -0.48 1.59
C HIS A 65 5.87 -0.53 1.37
N ILE A 66 5.33 -1.73 1.13
CA ILE A 66 3.89 -1.89 0.91
C ILE A 66 3.27 -2.67 2.07
N VAL A 67 2.11 -2.18 2.52
CA VAL A 67 1.31 -2.86 3.55
C VAL A 67 -0.12 -3.01 3.05
N PRO A 68 -0.86 -4.05 3.48
CA PRO A 68 -2.28 -4.17 3.15
C PRO A 68 -3.05 -2.98 3.66
N GLY A 69 -3.90 -2.41 2.81
CA GLY A 69 -4.74 -1.28 3.17
C GLY A 69 -6.17 -1.72 3.43
N ARG A 70 -6.96 -0.80 4.01
CA ARG A 70 -8.36 -1.07 4.34
C ARG A 70 -9.14 -1.40 3.06
N PRO A 71 -9.89 -2.52 3.01
CA PRO A 71 -10.73 -2.85 1.86
C PRO A 71 -11.80 -1.78 1.62
N GLN A 72 -12.16 -1.61 0.35
CA GLN A 72 -13.27 -0.73 -0.01
C GLN A 72 -14.61 -1.34 0.40
#